data_c807222e4d64c90c205c1b63cc4e444d
#
_entry.id   c807222e4d64c90c205c1b63cc4e444d
#
_cell.length_a   1.000
_cell.length_b   1.000
_cell.length_c   1.000
_cell.angle_alpha   90.00
_cell.angle_beta   90.00
_cell.angle_gamma   90.00
#
_symmetry.space_group_name_H-M   'P 1'
#
loop_
_entity.id
_entity.type
_entity.pdbx_description
1 polymer ?
#
loop_
_entity_poly.entity_id
_entity_poly.type
_entity_poly.pdbx_seq_one_letter_code
_entity_poly.pdbx_strand_id
1 'polypeptide(L)'
;MSEPIAVIVLAAGKGTRMKSDLHKVLHPIAGRPMLLHLLASIGEAGASRQVIVAGDRREQIEAALAGSGAEVVVQEPQLGTAHAALQAKGVLSAFSGHVVVCFGDVPFLLGDTVRRLCDAVTGGAQVAVLGFRPAATAAWSVAPCSETLEVSQ
;
A
#
# COMPACT_ATOMS: atom_id res chain seq x y z
N MET A 1 -3.68 -0.99 -24.99
CA MET A 1 -3.92 -1.89 -23.83
C MET A 1 -3.16 -1.30 -22.67
N SER A 2 -3.80 -1.11 -21.53
CA SER A 2 -3.13 -0.65 -20.31
C SER A 2 -2.16 -1.72 -19.79
N GLU A 3 -1.00 -1.31 -19.34
CA GLU A 3 -0.05 -2.24 -18.71
C GLU A 3 -0.66 -2.85 -17.44
N PRO A 4 -0.32 -4.12 -17.13
CA PRO A 4 -0.80 -4.76 -15.90
C PRO A 4 -0.29 -4.05 -14.65
N ILE A 5 -1.08 -4.06 -13.59
CA ILE A 5 -0.75 -3.41 -12.33
C ILE A 5 -0.56 -4.47 -11.24
N ALA A 6 0.58 -4.42 -10.56
CA ALA A 6 0.81 -5.12 -9.30
C ALA A 6 0.82 -4.11 -8.16
N VAL A 7 0.17 -4.44 -7.04
CA VAL A 7 0.17 -3.57 -5.86
C VAL A 7 0.80 -4.30 -4.68
N ILE A 8 1.80 -3.66 -4.07
CA ILE A 8 2.45 -4.10 -2.84
C ILE A 8 1.84 -3.32 -1.67
N VAL A 9 1.18 -4.00 -0.76
CA VAL A 9 0.55 -3.40 0.42
C VAL A 9 1.42 -3.65 1.64
N LEU A 10 1.96 -2.60 2.22
CA LEU A 10 2.82 -2.68 3.40
C LEU A 10 1.97 -2.78 4.67
N ALA A 11 1.98 -3.94 5.30
CA ALA A 11 1.23 -4.26 6.51
C ALA A 11 2.10 -4.90 7.61
N ALA A 12 3.44 -4.80 7.52
CA ALA A 12 4.36 -5.42 8.46
C ALA A 12 4.52 -4.66 9.79
N GLY A 13 3.96 -3.45 9.91
CA GLY A 13 4.11 -2.60 11.10
C GLY A 13 3.46 -3.20 12.35
N LYS A 14 4.16 -3.15 13.49
CA LYS A 14 3.72 -3.73 14.78
C LYS A 14 2.47 -3.07 15.38
N GLY A 15 2.09 -1.86 14.95
CA GLY A 15 0.91 -1.15 15.46
C GLY A 15 0.88 -0.92 16.99
N THR A 16 2.03 -0.82 17.64
CA THR A 16 2.19 -0.79 19.10
C THR A 16 1.40 0.31 19.80
N ARG A 17 1.12 1.41 19.11
CA ARG A 17 0.31 2.53 19.62
C ARG A 17 -1.17 2.19 19.81
N MET A 18 -1.69 1.19 19.12
CA MET A 18 -3.11 0.82 19.17
C MET A 18 -3.49 0.04 20.45
N LYS A 19 -2.51 -0.51 21.20
CA LYS A 19 -2.74 -1.32 22.43
C LYS A 19 -3.85 -2.37 22.26
N SER A 20 -3.87 -3.05 21.12
CA SER A 20 -4.86 -4.04 20.73
C SER A 20 -4.20 -5.34 20.33
N ASP A 21 -4.86 -6.48 20.59
CA ASP A 21 -4.42 -7.79 20.13
C ASP A 21 -4.74 -8.01 18.63
N LEU A 22 -5.63 -7.21 18.08
CA LEU A 22 -5.93 -7.22 16.65
C LEU A 22 -4.87 -6.44 15.89
N HIS A 23 -4.41 -7.01 14.75
CA HIS A 23 -3.47 -6.34 13.87
C HIS A 23 -4.05 -5.00 13.37
N LYS A 24 -3.21 -3.94 13.31
CA LYS A 24 -3.64 -2.58 12.98
C LYS A 24 -4.55 -2.50 11.75
N VAL A 25 -4.16 -3.13 10.65
CA VAL A 25 -4.88 -3.06 9.37
C VAL A 25 -6.18 -3.86 9.35
N LEU A 26 -6.44 -4.66 10.39
CA LEU A 26 -7.65 -5.48 10.54
C LEU A 26 -8.72 -4.80 11.38
N HIS A 27 -8.43 -3.65 11.99
CA HIS A 27 -9.47 -2.89 12.68
C HIS A 27 -10.58 -2.51 11.71
N PRO A 28 -11.85 -2.72 12.11
CA PRO A 28 -12.97 -2.52 11.20
C PRO A 28 -13.31 -1.04 11.04
N ILE A 29 -13.67 -0.67 9.82
CA ILE A 29 -14.34 0.57 9.46
C ILE A 29 -15.67 0.17 8.84
N ALA A 30 -16.77 0.66 9.38
CA ALA A 30 -18.12 0.26 8.96
C ALA A 30 -18.30 -1.29 8.87
N GLY A 31 -17.76 -2.00 9.87
CA GLY A 31 -17.89 -3.46 9.97
C GLY A 31 -16.97 -4.29 9.08
N ARG A 32 -16.09 -3.67 8.30
CA ARG A 32 -15.14 -4.35 7.40
C ARG A 32 -13.71 -3.94 7.73
N PRO A 33 -12.73 -4.87 7.82
CA PRO A 33 -11.32 -4.53 8.05
C PRO A 33 -10.77 -3.49 7.08
N MET A 34 -9.94 -2.55 7.57
CA MET A 34 -9.29 -1.51 6.75
C MET A 34 -8.59 -2.09 5.52
N LEU A 35 -7.85 -3.17 5.72
CA LEU A 35 -7.13 -3.85 4.64
C LEU A 35 -8.07 -4.30 3.52
N LEU A 36 -9.24 -4.84 3.86
CA LEU A 36 -10.19 -5.32 2.85
C LEU A 36 -10.88 -4.18 2.08
N HIS A 37 -11.06 -3.01 2.68
CA HIS A 37 -11.49 -1.80 1.94
C HIS A 37 -10.45 -1.42 0.90
N LEU A 38 -9.18 -1.35 1.32
CA LEU A 38 -8.08 -1.03 0.42
C LEU A 38 -7.98 -2.02 -0.75
N LEU A 39 -8.02 -3.33 -0.46
CA LEU A 39 -7.92 -4.36 -1.50
C LEU A 39 -9.07 -4.31 -2.51
N ALA A 40 -10.27 -3.94 -2.08
CA ALA A 40 -11.39 -3.73 -2.99
C ALA A 40 -11.11 -2.57 -3.95
N SER A 41 -10.68 -1.41 -3.43
CA SER A 41 -10.32 -0.25 -4.25
C SER A 41 -9.18 -0.54 -5.22
N ILE A 42 -8.17 -1.30 -4.78
CA ILE A 42 -7.06 -1.75 -5.63
C ILE A 42 -7.57 -2.69 -6.74
N GLY A 43 -8.50 -3.59 -6.41
CA GLY A 43 -9.15 -4.46 -7.40
C GLY A 43 -9.92 -3.65 -8.46
N GLU A 44 -10.66 -2.62 -8.05
CA GLU A 44 -11.36 -1.69 -8.95
C GLU A 44 -10.40 -0.89 -9.85
N ALA A 45 -9.15 -0.68 -9.41
CA ALA A 45 -8.11 -0.08 -10.25
C ALA A 45 -7.64 -1.01 -11.38
N GLY A 46 -8.00 -2.30 -11.33
CA GLY A 46 -7.56 -3.32 -12.29
C GLY A 46 -6.24 -3.98 -11.89
N ALA A 47 -5.88 -3.98 -10.62
CA ALA A 47 -4.68 -4.68 -10.16
C ALA A 47 -4.80 -6.19 -10.41
N SER A 48 -3.88 -6.71 -11.22
CA SER A 48 -3.78 -8.14 -11.55
C SER A 48 -3.06 -8.96 -10.48
N ARG A 49 -2.24 -8.31 -9.66
CA ARG A 49 -1.52 -8.92 -8.54
C ARG A 49 -1.64 -8.02 -7.30
N GLN A 50 -1.95 -8.63 -6.16
CA GLN A 50 -2.00 -7.97 -4.85
C GLN A 50 -1.09 -8.74 -3.91
N VAL A 51 0.00 -8.10 -3.46
CA VAL A 51 1.00 -8.69 -2.57
C VAL A 51 0.98 -7.94 -1.26
N ILE A 52 0.66 -8.63 -0.17
CA ILE A 52 0.61 -8.07 1.16
C ILE A 52 1.88 -8.43 1.92
N VAL A 53 2.62 -7.43 2.34
CA VAL A 53 3.82 -7.62 3.17
C VAL A 53 3.40 -7.62 4.63
N ALA A 54 3.38 -8.79 5.24
CA ALA A 54 3.05 -8.99 6.64
C ALA A 54 4.33 -9.13 7.49
N GLY A 55 4.19 -8.89 8.78
CA GLY A 55 5.26 -9.07 9.76
C GLY A 55 4.73 -9.76 11.01
N ASP A 56 4.72 -9.03 12.12
CA ASP A 56 4.12 -9.50 13.36
C ASP A 56 2.63 -9.85 13.14
N ARG A 57 2.15 -10.93 13.79
CA ARG A 57 0.75 -11.40 13.71
C ARG A 57 0.24 -11.67 12.29
N ARG A 58 1.13 -12.15 11.41
CA ARG A 58 0.81 -12.48 10.02
C ARG A 58 -0.38 -13.43 9.89
N GLU A 59 -0.55 -14.34 10.85
CA GLU A 59 -1.64 -15.34 10.88
C GLU A 59 -3.02 -14.67 10.85
N GLN A 60 -3.16 -13.51 11.49
CA GLN A 60 -4.40 -12.75 11.46
C GLN A 60 -4.67 -12.17 10.06
N ILE A 61 -3.62 -11.69 9.39
CA ILE A 61 -3.72 -11.17 8.02
C ILE A 61 -4.05 -12.30 7.05
N GLU A 62 -3.35 -13.43 7.13
CA GLU A 62 -3.60 -14.62 6.31
C GLU A 62 -5.04 -15.13 6.46
N ALA A 63 -5.55 -15.19 7.70
CA ALA A 63 -6.93 -15.58 7.97
C ALA A 63 -7.95 -14.59 7.37
N ALA A 64 -7.67 -13.28 7.47
CA ALA A 64 -8.57 -12.26 6.92
C ALA A 64 -8.57 -12.23 5.38
N LEU A 65 -7.49 -12.71 4.74
CA LEU A 65 -7.32 -12.74 3.29
C LEU A 65 -7.74 -14.07 2.66
N ALA A 66 -8.19 -15.02 3.45
CA ALA A 66 -8.59 -16.34 2.94
C ALA A 66 -9.62 -16.19 1.81
N GLY A 67 -9.29 -16.75 0.64
CA GLY A 67 -10.14 -16.67 -0.56
C GLY A 67 -10.11 -15.36 -1.33
N SER A 68 -9.31 -14.38 -0.93
CA SER A 68 -9.20 -13.09 -1.65
C SER A 68 -8.35 -13.15 -2.94
N GLY A 69 -7.50 -14.16 -3.06
CA GLY A 69 -6.49 -14.24 -4.13
C GLY A 69 -5.25 -13.38 -3.92
N ALA A 70 -5.17 -12.62 -2.83
CA ALA A 70 -3.99 -11.85 -2.48
C ALA A 70 -2.86 -12.76 -1.96
N GLU A 71 -1.64 -12.43 -2.33
CA GLU A 71 -0.44 -13.16 -1.89
C GLU A 71 0.13 -12.51 -0.64
N VAL A 72 0.56 -13.31 0.34
CA VAL A 72 1.21 -12.81 1.56
C VAL A 72 2.69 -13.16 1.53
N VAL A 73 3.54 -12.16 1.73
CA VAL A 73 4.99 -12.30 1.94
C VAL A 73 5.37 -11.76 3.31
N VAL A 74 6.45 -12.27 3.88
CA VAL A 74 6.84 -11.93 5.27
C VAL A 74 8.06 -11.05 5.28
N GLN A 75 7.99 -9.98 6.07
CA GLN A 75 9.14 -9.15 6.40
C GLN A 75 9.69 -9.54 7.77
N GLU A 76 10.83 -10.22 7.79
CA GLU A 76 11.55 -10.55 9.02
C GLU A 76 13.06 -10.54 8.73
N PRO A 77 13.89 -9.76 9.47
CA PRO A 77 13.49 -8.74 10.45
C PRO A 77 12.89 -7.48 9.80
N GLN A 78 12.24 -6.63 10.62
CA GLN A 78 11.62 -5.39 10.15
C GLN A 78 12.68 -4.28 10.04
N LEU A 79 13.27 -4.10 8.85
CA LEU A 79 14.35 -3.15 8.57
C LEU A 79 13.89 -1.89 7.82
N GLY A 80 12.61 -1.53 7.95
CA GLY A 80 12.04 -0.32 7.36
C GLY A 80 11.22 -0.57 6.09
N THR A 81 10.68 0.51 5.54
CA THR A 81 9.69 0.52 4.45
C THR A 81 10.23 -0.06 3.14
N ALA A 82 11.45 0.36 2.74
CA ALA A 82 12.08 -0.14 1.52
C ALA A 82 12.35 -1.65 1.61
N HIS A 83 12.84 -2.12 2.78
CA HIS A 83 13.04 -3.54 3.02
C HIS A 83 11.73 -4.32 2.96
N ALA A 84 10.62 -3.75 3.47
CA ALA A 84 9.30 -4.36 3.34
C ALA A 84 8.90 -4.54 1.87
N ALA A 85 9.01 -3.50 1.06
CA ALA A 85 8.67 -3.57 -0.36
C ALA A 85 9.53 -4.61 -1.11
N LEU A 86 10.80 -4.75 -0.76
CA LEU A 86 11.71 -5.73 -1.36
C LEU A 86 11.30 -7.19 -1.11
N GLN A 87 10.51 -7.48 -0.06
CA GLN A 87 10.02 -8.85 0.18
C GLN A 87 9.11 -9.35 -0.95
N ALA A 88 8.48 -8.45 -1.69
CA ALA A 88 7.65 -8.80 -2.84
C ALA A 88 8.47 -9.13 -4.10
N LYS A 89 9.81 -8.90 -4.12
CA LYS A 89 10.66 -9.10 -5.29
C LYS A 89 10.57 -10.53 -5.85
N GLY A 90 10.55 -11.54 -4.98
CA GLY A 90 10.50 -12.95 -5.39
C GLY A 90 9.22 -13.27 -6.15
N VAL A 91 8.06 -12.91 -5.58
CA VAL A 91 6.75 -13.21 -6.16
C VAL A 91 6.45 -12.35 -7.40
N LEU A 92 7.10 -11.21 -7.55
CA LEU A 92 6.95 -10.32 -8.71
C LEU A 92 8.11 -10.45 -9.72
N SER A 93 9.00 -11.43 -9.59
CA SER A 93 10.19 -11.55 -10.43
C SER A 93 9.90 -11.70 -11.93
N ALA A 94 8.78 -12.32 -12.30
CA ALA A 94 8.32 -12.48 -13.67
C ALA A 94 7.24 -11.46 -14.08
N PHE A 95 6.90 -10.51 -13.18
CA PHE A 95 5.90 -9.50 -13.48
C PHE A 95 6.49 -8.38 -14.34
N SER A 96 5.75 -8.01 -15.39
CA SER A 96 6.07 -6.86 -16.24
C SER A 96 4.87 -5.92 -16.25
N GLY A 97 5.07 -4.67 -15.85
CA GLY A 97 4.03 -3.66 -15.74
C GLY A 97 4.30 -2.68 -14.59
N HIS A 98 3.27 -1.95 -14.19
CA HIS A 98 3.38 -0.99 -13.11
C HIS A 98 3.37 -1.66 -11.74
N VAL A 99 4.29 -1.25 -10.87
CA VAL A 99 4.31 -1.67 -9.46
C VAL A 99 3.96 -0.48 -8.59
N VAL A 100 2.85 -0.59 -7.86
CA VAL A 100 2.39 0.43 -6.91
C VAL A 100 2.68 -0.06 -5.50
N VAL A 101 3.26 0.80 -4.67
CA VAL A 101 3.50 0.52 -3.25
C VAL A 101 2.59 1.41 -2.42
N CYS A 102 1.81 0.84 -1.53
CA CYS A 102 0.95 1.59 -0.61
C CYS A 102 0.96 1.00 0.80
N PHE A 103 0.46 1.77 1.77
CA PHE A 103 0.37 1.32 3.15
C PHE A 103 -0.99 0.66 3.40
N GLY A 104 -1.03 -0.41 4.19
CA GLY A 104 -2.25 -1.15 4.52
C GLY A 104 -3.25 -0.39 5.39
N ASP A 105 -2.84 0.74 5.95
CA ASP A 105 -3.67 1.60 6.81
C ASP A 105 -4.24 2.85 6.10
N VAL A 106 -4.32 2.80 4.77
CA VAL A 106 -4.94 3.85 3.93
C VAL A 106 -6.21 3.31 3.23
N PRO A 107 -7.29 2.99 3.98
CA PRO A 107 -8.45 2.26 3.48
C PRO A 107 -9.25 3.02 2.41
N PHE A 108 -9.05 4.34 2.30
CA PHE A 108 -9.77 5.21 1.37
C PHE A 108 -8.96 5.61 0.15
N LEU A 109 -7.86 4.91 -0.15
CA LEU A 109 -7.17 5.07 -1.42
C LEU A 109 -8.11 4.64 -2.55
N LEU A 110 -8.44 5.56 -3.44
CA LEU A 110 -9.35 5.29 -4.55
C LEU A 110 -8.63 4.59 -5.70
N GLY A 111 -9.31 3.66 -6.35
CA GLY A 111 -8.79 2.98 -7.54
C GLY A 111 -8.42 3.94 -8.68
N ASP A 112 -9.17 5.05 -8.82
CA ASP A 112 -8.85 6.11 -9.78
C ASP A 112 -7.50 6.78 -9.49
N THR A 113 -7.18 7.01 -8.23
CA THR A 113 -5.87 7.55 -7.83
C THR A 113 -4.73 6.60 -8.22
N VAL A 114 -4.93 5.30 -8.04
CA VAL A 114 -3.96 4.28 -8.48
C VAL A 114 -3.75 4.33 -9.99
N ARG A 115 -4.83 4.40 -10.77
CA ARG A 115 -4.75 4.53 -12.24
C ARG A 115 -3.98 5.79 -12.65
N ARG A 116 -4.28 6.94 -12.06
CA ARG A 116 -3.59 8.21 -12.36
C ARG A 116 -2.09 8.16 -12.07
N LEU A 117 -1.67 7.46 -11.01
CA LEU A 117 -0.23 7.23 -10.75
C LEU A 117 0.42 6.38 -11.86
N CYS A 118 -0.26 5.31 -12.30
CA CYS A 118 0.22 4.48 -13.40
C CYS A 118 0.27 5.27 -14.71
N ASP A 119 -0.74 6.10 -15.01
CA ASP A 119 -0.78 6.95 -16.20
C ASP A 119 0.39 7.95 -16.24
N ALA A 120 0.77 8.52 -15.10
CA ALA A 120 1.93 9.40 -15.01
C ALA A 120 3.24 8.68 -15.37
N VAL A 121 3.40 7.42 -14.94
CA VAL A 121 4.56 6.60 -15.30
C VAL A 121 4.51 6.22 -16.79
N THR A 122 3.36 5.84 -17.32
CA THR A 122 3.17 5.59 -18.76
C THR A 122 3.49 6.84 -19.58
N GLY A 123 3.19 8.03 -19.06
CA GLY A 123 3.49 9.32 -19.67
C GLY A 123 4.97 9.74 -19.63
N GLY A 124 5.85 8.88 -19.07
CA GLY A 124 7.30 9.07 -19.07
C GLY A 124 7.93 9.39 -17.71
N ALA A 125 7.14 9.50 -16.62
CA ALA A 125 7.70 9.64 -15.29
C ALA A 125 8.38 8.33 -14.85
N GLN A 126 9.57 8.40 -14.28
CA GLN A 126 10.24 7.21 -13.72
C GLN A 126 9.60 6.74 -12.41
N VAL A 127 9.09 7.68 -11.61
CA VAL A 127 8.40 7.45 -10.34
C VAL A 127 7.28 8.47 -10.21
N ALA A 128 6.11 8.02 -9.76
CA ALA A 128 4.99 8.88 -9.40
C ALA A 128 4.68 8.72 -7.89
N VAL A 129 4.57 9.83 -7.17
CA VAL A 129 4.31 9.82 -5.72
C VAL A 129 3.03 10.58 -5.40
N LEU A 130 2.14 9.95 -4.64
CA LEU A 130 0.95 10.61 -4.12
C LEU A 130 1.31 11.40 -2.86
N GLY A 131 1.15 12.72 -2.94
CA GLY A 131 1.25 13.63 -1.81
C GLY A 131 -0.06 14.36 -1.55
N PHE A 132 -0.18 14.99 -0.38
CA PHE A 132 -1.30 15.86 -0.06
C PHE A 132 -0.81 17.11 0.67
N ARG A 133 -1.53 18.22 0.48
CA ARG A 133 -1.34 19.45 1.25
C ARG A 133 -2.49 19.57 2.24
N PRO A 134 -2.23 19.55 3.55
CA PRO A 134 -3.31 19.73 4.53
C PRO A 134 -3.90 21.14 4.42
N ALA A 135 -5.22 21.23 4.50
CA ALA A 135 -5.94 22.51 4.36
C ALA A 135 -5.70 23.49 5.53
N ALA A 136 -5.26 23.00 6.70
CA ALA A 136 -4.90 23.80 7.85
C ALA A 136 -3.78 23.11 8.64
N THR A 137 -2.77 23.88 9.00
CA THR A 137 -1.60 23.42 9.80
C THR A 137 -1.75 23.67 11.30
N ALA A 138 -2.94 24.01 11.78
CA ALA A 138 -3.14 24.58 13.12
C ALA A 138 -2.87 23.64 14.31
N ALA A 139 -2.58 22.35 14.13
CA ALA A 139 -2.41 21.44 15.25
C ALA A 139 -1.30 20.37 15.13
N TRP A 140 -0.55 20.33 14.03
CA TRP A 140 0.50 19.33 13.85
C TRP A 140 1.78 20.02 13.42
N SER A 141 2.80 20.00 14.26
CA SER A 141 4.16 20.34 13.86
C SER A 141 4.71 19.23 12.96
N VAL A 142 4.22 19.17 11.74
CA VAL A 142 4.89 18.43 10.68
C VAL A 142 6.03 19.32 10.26
N ALA A 143 7.27 18.90 10.49
CA ALA A 143 8.41 19.55 9.87
C ALA A 143 8.11 19.65 8.37
N PRO A 144 8.24 20.83 7.75
CA PRO A 144 8.00 20.96 6.33
C PRO A 144 8.96 20.01 5.63
N CYS A 145 8.42 19.06 4.87
CA CYS A 145 9.21 18.34 3.90
C CYS A 145 9.61 19.39 2.86
N SER A 146 10.84 19.88 2.95
CA SER A 146 11.36 20.96 2.13
C SER A 146 11.68 20.52 0.70
N GLU A 147 11.37 19.31 0.33
CA GLU A 147 11.50 18.81 -1.03
C GLU A 147 10.14 18.44 -1.58
N THR A 148 9.45 19.41 -2.12
CA THR A 148 8.44 19.19 -3.12
C THR A 148 9.18 18.68 -4.36
N LEU A 149 9.16 17.38 -4.61
CA LEU A 149 9.50 16.86 -5.91
C LEU A 149 8.39 17.35 -6.85
N GLU A 150 8.63 18.53 -7.45
CA GLU A 150 7.86 18.94 -8.61
C GLU A 150 8.16 17.90 -9.67
N VAL A 151 7.12 17.23 -10.16
CA VAL A 151 7.21 16.45 -11.38
C VAL A 151 7.43 17.48 -12.48
N SER A 152 8.70 17.81 -12.76
CA SER A 152 9.05 18.58 -13.94
C SER A 152 8.82 17.69 -15.14
N GLN A 153 7.98 18.21 -16.03
CA GLN A 153 7.74 17.65 -17.36
C GLN A 153 9.03 17.55 -18.16
#